data_183bd4bd0e04766791253a5a78b5d307
#
_entry.id   183bd4bd0e04766791253a5a78b5d307
#
_cell.length_a   1.000
_cell.length_b   1.000
_cell.length_c   1.000
_cell.angle_alpha   90.00
_cell.angle_beta   90.00
_cell.angle_gamma   90.00
#
_symmetry.space_group_name_H-M   'P 1'
#
loop_
_entity.id
_entity.type
_entity.pdbx_description
1 polymer ?
#
loop_
_entity_poly.entity_id
_entity_poly.type
_entity_poly.pdbx_seq_one_letter_code
_entity_poly.pdbx_strand_id
1 'polypeptide(L)'
;MQSAKKRPRARLSGLNDPRIVPYVMIAPFVIYLLGVYLYPTISTIIMSFQRIDGPTQAEFIGLSNYNKLLTKNYIMALKTTALFTVWDVAILIPVPLLFAAMLASKNAPMPNFFKSLYFIPALTSIIVAGIVFRLAFGSLETSIANRFIGMFGAAPKMWLQFSGSSTFVLVLLTLWRWMGVNIVYFYSAIQSIPADLHEAGKIDGANTVQAFLHITLPSIRPTLIYVLTITVLGGFSMFTESVALWQQSNPGGIGRTIVGYMYMMGITKNNMGLASAIGITLLLLVFGVNMIQLLLMGFFKKEDA
;
A
#
# COMPACT_ATOMS: atom_id res chain seq x y z
N MET A 1 -63.28 25.31 -26.60
CA MET A 1 -61.82 25.46 -26.76
C MET A 1 -61.25 26.10 -25.52
N GLN A 2 -60.72 25.27 -24.57
CA GLN A 2 -60.10 25.74 -23.34
C GLN A 2 -58.58 25.81 -23.58
N SER A 3 -58.04 27.05 -23.53
CA SER A 3 -56.62 27.34 -23.61
C SER A 3 -55.89 26.78 -22.39
N ALA A 4 -55.03 25.77 -22.59
CA ALA A 4 -54.16 25.23 -21.56
C ALA A 4 -53.08 26.26 -21.19
N LYS A 5 -53.23 26.89 -20.03
CA LYS A 5 -52.26 27.81 -19.43
C LYS A 5 -50.96 27.04 -19.11
N LYS A 6 -49.90 27.20 -19.94
CA LYS A 6 -48.53 26.72 -19.66
C LYS A 6 -48.07 27.30 -18.32
N ARG A 7 -47.92 26.48 -17.29
CA ARG A 7 -47.23 26.88 -16.05
C ARG A 7 -45.82 27.24 -16.35
N PRO A 8 -45.30 28.40 -15.86
CA PRO A 8 -43.91 28.74 -16.03
C PRO A 8 -43.05 27.71 -15.32
N ARG A 9 -42.21 26.98 -16.04
CA ARG A 9 -41.11 26.20 -15.43
C ARG A 9 -40.23 27.19 -14.71
N ALA A 10 -40.17 27.10 -13.41
CA ALA A 10 -39.20 27.82 -12.59
C ALA A 10 -37.80 27.56 -13.17
N ARG A 11 -37.23 28.59 -13.76
CA ARG A 11 -35.86 28.61 -14.25
C ARG A 11 -34.95 28.55 -13.01
N LEU A 12 -34.44 27.41 -12.68
CA LEU A 12 -33.16 27.25 -11.92
C LEU A 12 -32.04 27.66 -12.89
N SER A 13 -32.05 28.94 -13.29
CA SER A 13 -31.23 29.44 -14.41
C SER A 13 -29.73 29.49 -14.12
N GLY A 14 -29.30 29.31 -12.88
CA GLY A 14 -27.89 29.24 -12.52
C GLY A 14 -27.31 27.81 -12.50
N LEU A 15 -28.10 26.82 -12.12
CA LEU A 15 -27.65 25.43 -12.00
C LEU A 15 -27.63 24.65 -13.33
N ASN A 16 -28.21 25.18 -14.38
CA ASN A 16 -28.24 24.58 -15.73
C ASN A 16 -27.30 25.28 -16.73
N ASP A 17 -26.51 26.24 -16.29
CA ASP A 17 -25.51 26.87 -17.16
C ASP A 17 -24.37 25.86 -17.41
N PRO A 18 -24.07 25.48 -18.69
CA PRO A 18 -22.97 24.55 -19.00
C PRO A 18 -21.60 24.98 -18.46
N ARG A 19 -21.43 26.26 -18.14
CA ARG A 19 -20.21 26.79 -17.54
C ARG A 19 -20.14 26.62 -16.03
N ILE A 20 -21.27 26.52 -15.34
CA ILE A 20 -21.39 26.49 -13.88
C ILE A 20 -21.58 25.04 -13.38
N VAL A 21 -22.34 24.25 -14.14
CA VAL A 21 -22.67 22.84 -13.78
C VAL A 21 -21.43 21.99 -13.40
N PRO A 22 -20.31 21.98 -14.15
CA PRO A 22 -19.14 21.20 -13.79
C PRO A 22 -18.57 21.58 -12.41
N TYR A 23 -18.50 22.88 -12.10
CA TYR A 23 -17.98 23.36 -10.81
C TYR A 23 -18.90 22.98 -9.64
N VAL A 24 -20.21 23.08 -9.83
CA VAL A 24 -21.20 22.66 -8.80
C VAL A 24 -21.11 21.16 -8.55
N MET A 25 -20.92 20.34 -9.59
CA MET A 25 -20.77 18.89 -9.45
C MET A 25 -19.46 18.49 -8.76
N ILE A 26 -18.39 19.22 -8.97
CA ILE A 26 -17.08 18.95 -8.36
C ILE A 26 -16.99 19.57 -6.95
N ALA A 27 -17.77 20.64 -6.65
CA ALA A 27 -17.68 21.39 -5.41
C ALA A 27 -17.75 20.52 -4.12
N PRO A 28 -18.64 19.54 -3.98
CA PRO A 28 -18.69 18.70 -2.79
C PRO A 28 -17.37 17.93 -2.57
N PHE A 29 -16.77 17.41 -3.65
CA PHE A 29 -15.48 16.73 -3.58
C PHE A 29 -14.35 17.69 -3.21
N VAL A 30 -14.31 18.89 -3.81
CA VAL A 30 -13.30 19.91 -3.51
C VAL A 30 -13.41 20.38 -2.06
N ILE A 31 -14.61 20.63 -1.55
CA ILE A 31 -14.83 21.02 -0.15
C ILE A 31 -14.34 19.91 0.79
N TYR A 32 -14.66 18.66 0.49
CA TYR A 32 -14.17 17.51 1.25
C TYR A 32 -12.64 17.41 1.21
N LEU A 33 -12.04 17.56 0.04
CA LEU A 33 -10.57 17.54 -0.15
C LEU A 33 -9.89 18.65 0.69
N LEU A 34 -10.42 19.85 0.63
CA LEU A 34 -9.86 21.00 1.38
C LEU A 34 -10.01 20.82 2.89
N GLY A 35 -11.19 20.38 3.36
CA GLY A 35 -11.48 20.28 4.79
C GLY A 35 -10.86 19.03 5.45
N VAL A 36 -10.86 17.89 4.77
CA VAL A 36 -10.46 16.60 5.37
C VAL A 36 -9.02 16.22 5.05
N TYR A 37 -8.47 16.66 3.92
CA TYR A 37 -7.07 16.34 3.56
C TYR A 37 -6.15 17.54 3.68
N LEU A 38 -6.47 18.66 3.04
CA LEU A 38 -5.54 19.79 2.97
C LEU A 38 -5.38 20.48 4.33
N TYR A 39 -6.47 20.75 5.04
CA TYR A 39 -6.41 21.38 6.35
C TYR A 39 -5.61 20.55 7.38
N PRO A 40 -5.84 19.24 7.60
CA PRO A 40 -5.02 18.44 8.49
C PRO A 40 -3.55 18.33 8.05
N THR A 41 -3.29 18.30 6.74
CA THR A 41 -1.91 18.25 6.23
C THR A 41 -1.16 19.54 6.56
N ILE A 42 -1.77 20.71 6.31
CA ILE A 42 -1.18 22.01 6.66
C ILE A 42 -0.99 22.11 8.19
N SER A 43 -2.00 21.70 8.97
CA SER A 43 -1.92 21.65 10.42
C SER A 43 -0.75 20.78 10.91
N THR A 44 -0.57 19.59 10.31
CA THR A 44 0.55 18.69 10.61
C THR A 44 1.91 19.32 10.27
N ILE A 45 2.00 20.05 9.16
CA ILE A 45 3.22 20.80 8.80
C ILE A 45 3.52 21.85 9.87
N ILE A 46 2.53 22.63 10.30
CA ILE A 46 2.71 23.66 11.33
C ILE A 46 3.10 23.02 12.65
N MET A 47 2.40 21.97 13.09
CA MET A 47 2.70 21.24 14.33
C MET A 47 4.11 20.64 14.35
N SER A 48 4.67 20.27 13.20
CA SER A 48 6.03 19.73 13.14
C SER A 48 7.12 20.69 13.59
N PHE A 49 6.85 22.01 13.55
CA PHE A 49 7.73 23.07 14.04
C PHE A 49 7.38 23.54 15.47
N GLN A 50 6.44 22.89 16.13
CA GLN A 50 5.94 23.27 17.44
C GLN A 50 6.22 22.20 18.50
N ARG A 51 6.40 22.65 19.75
CA ARG A 51 6.23 21.83 20.93
C ARG A 51 4.77 21.98 21.39
N ILE A 52 4.10 20.86 21.57
CA ILE A 52 2.69 20.82 21.98
C ILE A 52 2.64 20.09 23.31
N ASP A 53 2.46 20.87 24.39
CA ASP A 53 2.43 20.37 25.78
C ASP A 53 1.00 20.23 26.31
N GLY A 54 -0.03 20.32 25.45
CA GLY A 54 -1.44 20.20 25.78
C GLY A 54 -2.34 20.77 24.68
N PRO A 55 -3.67 20.74 24.87
CA PRO A 55 -4.63 21.15 23.82
C PRO A 55 -4.52 22.62 23.39
N THR A 56 -4.02 23.50 24.27
CA THR A 56 -3.96 24.94 24.04
C THR A 56 -2.55 25.54 24.12
N GLN A 57 -1.53 24.71 24.41
CA GLN A 57 -0.16 25.19 24.59
C GLN A 57 0.71 24.69 23.43
N ALA A 58 0.85 25.52 22.42
CA ALA A 58 1.75 25.28 21.29
C ALA A 58 2.82 26.38 21.27
N GLU A 59 4.09 25.98 21.36
CA GLU A 59 5.24 26.88 21.27
C GLU A 59 6.01 26.58 19.99
N PHE A 60 6.33 27.61 19.22
CA PHE A 60 7.16 27.46 18.02
C PHE A 60 8.62 27.22 18.41
N ILE A 61 9.16 26.06 18.04
CA ILE A 61 10.53 25.61 18.36
C ILE A 61 11.41 25.41 17.13
N GLY A 62 10.97 25.88 15.97
CA GLY A 62 11.72 25.74 14.71
C GLY A 62 12.00 24.28 14.36
N LEU A 63 13.25 23.95 14.00
CA LEU A 63 13.67 22.60 13.57
C LEU A 63 14.00 21.63 14.71
N SER A 64 13.72 21.98 15.97
CA SER A 64 14.11 21.15 17.13
C SER A 64 13.52 19.73 17.08
N ASN A 65 12.30 19.55 16.58
CA ASN A 65 11.69 18.23 16.41
C ASN A 65 12.47 17.41 15.35
N TYR A 66 12.89 18.02 14.26
CA TYR A 66 13.66 17.35 13.20
C TYR A 66 15.06 16.90 13.68
N ASN A 67 15.71 17.72 14.52
CA ASN A 67 16.99 17.33 15.15
C ASN A 67 16.85 16.11 16.06
N LYS A 68 15.66 15.92 16.68
CA LYS A 68 15.35 14.76 17.51
C LYS A 68 15.04 13.48 16.70
N LEU A 69 14.92 13.55 15.37
CA LEU A 69 14.67 12.35 14.55
C LEU A 69 15.93 11.47 14.41
N LEU A 70 17.14 12.01 14.59
CA LEU A 70 18.39 11.24 14.46
C LEU A 70 18.65 10.29 15.64
N THR A 71 17.60 9.77 16.26
CA THR A 71 17.69 8.79 17.35
C THR A 71 17.80 7.35 16.84
N LYS A 72 18.45 6.48 17.61
CA LYS A 72 18.57 5.06 17.31
C LYS A 72 17.22 4.40 17.03
N ASN A 73 16.19 4.78 17.79
CA ASN A 73 14.84 4.21 17.64
C ASN A 73 14.15 4.60 16.34
N TYR A 74 14.30 5.87 15.92
CA TYR A 74 13.78 6.35 14.63
C TYR A 74 14.48 5.64 13.47
N ILE A 75 15.83 5.59 13.50
CA ILE A 75 16.61 4.93 12.45
C ILE A 75 16.27 3.44 12.38
N MET A 76 16.05 2.77 13.53
CA MET A 76 15.64 1.38 13.55
C MET A 76 14.24 1.19 12.92
N ALA A 77 13.27 2.03 13.27
CA ALA A 77 11.92 1.99 12.69
C ALA A 77 11.95 2.25 11.18
N LEU A 78 12.76 3.21 10.72
CA LEU A 78 12.94 3.50 9.30
C LEU A 78 13.58 2.33 8.56
N LYS A 79 14.64 1.73 9.10
CA LYS A 79 15.29 0.53 8.52
C LYS A 79 14.33 -0.65 8.45
N THR A 80 13.56 -0.91 9.50
CA THR A 80 12.55 -1.97 9.52
C THR A 80 11.52 -1.77 8.43
N THR A 81 10.99 -0.55 8.29
CA THR A 81 10.01 -0.21 7.26
C THR A 81 10.60 -0.34 5.85
N ALA A 82 11.80 0.21 5.62
CA ALA A 82 12.46 0.11 4.32
C ALA A 82 12.76 -1.34 3.92
N LEU A 83 13.29 -2.14 4.84
CA LEU A 83 13.57 -3.57 4.60
C LEU A 83 12.30 -4.34 4.29
N PHE A 84 11.25 -4.09 5.04
CA PHE A 84 9.93 -4.68 4.82
C PHE A 84 9.39 -4.30 3.42
N THR A 85 9.40 -3.01 3.06
CA THR A 85 8.95 -2.54 1.75
C THR A 85 9.73 -3.17 0.60
N VAL A 86 11.05 -3.33 0.76
CA VAL A 86 11.90 -4.00 -0.25
C VAL A 86 11.47 -5.46 -0.44
N TRP A 87 11.22 -6.19 0.65
CA TRP A 87 10.74 -7.57 0.56
C TRP A 87 9.35 -7.67 -0.03
N ASP A 88 8.44 -6.76 0.35
CA ASP A 88 7.10 -6.70 -0.24
C ASP A 88 7.16 -6.48 -1.77
N VAL A 89 7.93 -5.51 -2.21
CA VAL A 89 8.12 -5.25 -3.65
C VAL A 89 8.75 -6.46 -4.34
N ALA A 90 9.80 -7.03 -3.75
CA ALA A 90 10.53 -8.17 -4.34
C ALA A 90 9.66 -9.42 -4.52
N ILE A 91 8.58 -9.57 -3.76
CA ILE A 91 7.72 -10.75 -3.81
C ILE A 91 6.34 -10.41 -4.40
N LEU A 92 5.68 -9.33 -3.92
CA LEU A 92 4.32 -8.94 -4.36
C LEU A 92 4.25 -8.40 -5.79
N ILE A 93 5.37 -8.19 -6.46
CA ILE A 93 5.38 -7.87 -7.89
C ILE A 93 5.58 -9.13 -8.74
N PRO A 94 6.72 -9.85 -8.67
CA PRO A 94 6.98 -10.96 -9.59
C PRO A 94 6.07 -12.16 -9.33
N VAL A 95 5.78 -12.52 -8.08
CA VAL A 95 5.00 -13.72 -7.78
C VAL A 95 3.55 -13.57 -8.27
N PRO A 96 2.78 -12.52 -7.92
CA PRO A 96 1.44 -12.34 -8.47
C PRO A 96 1.41 -12.19 -9.99
N LEU A 97 2.43 -11.58 -10.59
CA LEU A 97 2.54 -11.43 -12.04
C LEU A 97 2.66 -12.80 -12.72
N LEU A 98 3.50 -13.70 -12.18
CA LEU A 98 3.63 -15.07 -12.70
C LEU A 98 2.31 -15.85 -12.54
N PHE A 99 1.66 -15.79 -11.38
CA PHE A 99 0.35 -16.41 -11.18
C PHE A 99 -0.71 -15.86 -12.15
N ALA A 100 -0.74 -14.55 -12.34
CA ALA A 100 -1.65 -13.89 -13.28
C ALA A 100 -1.40 -14.37 -14.73
N ALA A 101 -0.15 -14.46 -15.15
CA ALA A 101 0.22 -14.98 -16.48
C ALA A 101 -0.20 -16.44 -16.66
N MET A 102 -0.02 -17.28 -15.64
CA MET A 102 -0.49 -18.68 -15.66
C MET A 102 -2.01 -18.76 -15.77
N LEU A 103 -2.74 -17.95 -14.99
CA LEU A 103 -4.20 -17.91 -15.01
C LEU A 103 -4.77 -17.32 -16.31
N ALA A 104 -4.02 -16.43 -16.98
CA ALA A 104 -4.41 -15.83 -18.24
C ALA A 104 -4.16 -16.76 -19.45
N SER A 105 -3.45 -17.88 -19.26
CA SER A 105 -3.23 -18.89 -20.29
C SER A 105 -4.55 -19.52 -20.75
N LYS A 106 -4.66 -19.80 -22.06
CA LYS A 106 -5.83 -20.47 -22.65
C LYS A 106 -6.14 -21.84 -22.02
N ASN A 107 -5.12 -22.51 -21.46
CA ASN A 107 -5.23 -23.83 -20.85
C ASN A 107 -5.42 -23.78 -19.33
N ALA A 108 -5.57 -22.60 -18.73
CA ALA A 108 -5.73 -22.49 -17.29
C ALA A 108 -7.09 -23.07 -16.85
N PRO A 109 -7.09 -24.05 -15.93
CA PRO A 109 -8.34 -24.57 -15.40
C PRO A 109 -8.99 -23.55 -14.47
N MET A 110 -10.30 -23.33 -14.60
CA MET A 110 -11.14 -22.56 -13.67
C MET A 110 -10.53 -21.23 -13.17
N PRO A 111 -10.08 -20.31 -14.05
CA PRO A 111 -9.33 -19.11 -13.64
C PRO A 111 -10.13 -18.21 -12.68
N ASN A 112 -11.45 -18.15 -12.83
CA ASN A 112 -12.32 -17.37 -11.95
C ASN A 112 -12.37 -17.94 -10.52
N PHE A 113 -12.37 -19.26 -10.37
CA PHE A 113 -12.32 -19.90 -9.07
C PHE A 113 -11.00 -19.56 -8.33
N PHE A 114 -9.86 -19.71 -8.98
CA PHE A 114 -8.57 -19.41 -8.39
C PHE A 114 -8.42 -17.92 -8.05
N LYS A 115 -8.87 -17.01 -8.92
CA LYS A 115 -8.90 -15.56 -8.60
C LYS A 115 -9.71 -15.27 -7.34
N SER A 116 -10.89 -15.86 -7.22
CA SER A 116 -11.73 -15.69 -6.03
C SER A 116 -11.05 -16.26 -4.78
N LEU A 117 -10.45 -17.44 -4.88
CA LEU A 117 -9.75 -18.09 -3.76
C LEU A 117 -8.56 -17.24 -3.26
N TYR A 118 -7.74 -16.72 -4.17
CA TYR A 118 -6.62 -15.85 -3.81
C TYR A 118 -7.07 -14.48 -3.27
N PHE A 119 -8.25 -14.02 -3.64
CA PHE A 119 -8.79 -12.73 -3.18
C PHE A 119 -9.38 -12.77 -1.77
N ILE A 120 -9.85 -13.94 -1.30
CA ILE A 120 -10.47 -14.11 0.03
C ILE A 120 -9.61 -13.52 1.17
N PRO A 121 -8.28 -13.73 1.24
CA PRO A 121 -7.45 -13.17 2.28
C PRO A 121 -7.54 -11.65 2.41
N ALA A 122 -7.69 -10.93 1.31
CA ALA A 122 -7.80 -9.47 1.32
C ALA A 122 -9.07 -8.97 2.02
N LEU A 123 -10.11 -9.77 2.05
CA LEU A 123 -11.39 -9.48 2.73
C LEU A 123 -11.36 -9.79 4.22
N THR A 124 -10.33 -10.52 4.68
CA THR A 124 -10.21 -10.93 6.09
C THR A 124 -9.81 -9.73 6.95
N SER A 125 -10.43 -9.60 8.13
CA SER A 125 -9.98 -8.61 9.13
C SER A 125 -8.51 -8.80 9.47
N ILE A 126 -7.73 -7.74 9.40
CA ILE A 126 -6.29 -7.77 9.70
C ILE A 126 -6.02 -8.17 11.16
N ILE A 127 -6.90 -7.81 12.08
CA ILE A 127 -6.79 -8.19 13.50
C ILE A 127 -6.94 -9.69 13.65
N VAL A 128 -7.93 -10.29 12.99
CA VAL A 128 -8.14 -11.75 13.00
C VAL A 128 -6.95 -12.46 12.34
N ALA A 129 -6.51 -12.00 11.18
CA ALA A 129 -5.34 -12.54 10.50
C ALA A 129 -4.08 -12.46 11.39
N GLY A 130 -3.84 -11.31 12.04
CA GLY A 130 -2.73 -11.15 12.98
C GLY A 130 -2.79 -12.11 14.17
N ILE A 131 -3.96 -12.36 14.74
CA ILE A 131 -4.15 -13.36 15.83
C ILE A 131 -3.80 -14.76 15.32
N VAL A 132 -4.32 -15.15 14.15
CA VAL A 132 -4.04 -16.47 13.56
C VAL A 132 -2.54 -16.63 13.29
N PHE A 133 -1.89 -15.64 12.69
CA PHE A 133 -0.46 -15.66 12.44
C PHE A 133 0.36 -15.70 13.73
N ARG A 134 -0.04 -14.94 14.75
CA ARG A 134 0.62 -14.97 16.06
C ARG A 134 0.54 -16.33 16.73
N LEU A 135 -0.59 -17.02 16.60
CA LEU A 135 -0.74 -18.39 17.11
C LEU A 135 0.06 -19.39 16.26
N ALA A 136 0.03 -19.25 14.93
CA ALA A 136 0.75 -20.12 14.01
C ALA A 136 2.28 -19.98 14.17
N PHE A 137 2.79 -18.77 14.39
CA PHE A 137 4.21 -18.46 14.60
C PHE A 137 4.56 -18.18 16.08
N GLY A 138 3.82 -18.77 17.00
CA GLY A 138 4.09 -18.68 18.42
C GLY A 138 5.40 -19.37 18.81
N SER A 139 5.88 -19.06 20.04
CA SER A 139 7.13 -19.61 20.57
C SER A 139 7.02 -21.08 21.07
N LEU A 140 5.79 -21.58 21.21
CA LEU A 140 5.56 -22.95 21.70
C LEU A 140 5.94 -23.99 20.65
N GLU A 141 6.46 -25.14 21.10
CA GLU A 141 6.73 -26.29 20.21
C GLU A 141 5.48 -26.76 19.46
N THR A 142 4.32 -26.60 20.07
CA THR A 142 3.02 -26.97 19.51
C THR A 142 2.51 -26.02 18.44
N SER A 143 3.13 -24.84 18.25
CA SER A 143 2.72 -23.90 17.21
C SER A 143 2.93 -24.50 15.81
N ILE A 144 2.09 -24.12 14.85
CA ILE A 144 2.09 -24.70 13.49
C ILE A 144 3.47 -24.58 12.85
N ALA A 145 4.10 -23.40 12.92
CA ALA A 145 5.41 -23.16 12.32
C ALA A 145 6.51 -24.01 12.97
N ASN A 146 6.50 -24.16 14.30
CA ASN A 146 7.48 -24.97 15.01
C ASN A 146 7.27 -26.47 14.78
N ARG A 147 6.03 -26.93 14.70
CA ARG A 147 5.76 -28.32 14.28
C ARG A 147 6.26 -28.60 12.87
N PHE A 148 6.03 -27.67 11.95
CA PHE A 148 6.48 -27.81 10.57
C PHE A 148 8.01 -27.92 10.47
N ILE A 149 8.76 -27.02 11.10
CA ILE A 149 10.24 -27.10 11.07
C ILE A 149 10.77 -28.30 11.85
N GLY A 150 10.05 -28.75 12.92
CA GLY A 150 10.37 -29.93 13.68
C GLY A 150 10.32 -31.23 12.88
N MET A 151 9.46 -31.31 11.83
CA MET A 151 9.43 -32.43 10.87
C MET A 151 10.75 -32.59 10.11
N PHE A 152 11.54 -31.52 10.00
CA PHE A 152 12.85 -31.50 9.36
C PHE A 152 14.00 -31.53 10.40
N GLY A 153 13.70 -31.80 11.68
CA GLY A 153 14.70 -31.91 12.76
C GLY A 153 15.19 -30.55 13.28
N ALA A 154 14.53 -29.43 12.94
CA ALA A 154 14.91 -28.11 13.44
C ALA A 154 14.31 -27.84 14.83
N ALA A 155 15.09 -27.19 15.71
CA ALA A 155 14.63 -26.76 17.01
C ALA A 155 13.54 -25.66 16.92
N PRO A 156 12.62 -25.61 17.90
CA PRO A 156 11.60 -24.56 17.98
C PRO A 156 12.21 -23.16 17.99
N LYS A 157 11.60 -22.23 17.28
CA LYS A 157 12.04 -20.84 17.16
C LYS A 157 11.05 -19.88 17.79
N MET A 158 11.56 -18.79 18.35
CA MET A 158 10.77 -17.64 18.81
C MET A 158 10.59 -16.65 17.65
N TRP A 159 9.71 -16.98 16.70
CA TRP A 159 9.55 -16.29 15.43
C TRP A 159 9.34 -14.78 15.54
N LEU A 160 8.61 -14.32 16.54
CA LEU A 160 8.22 -12.92 16.74
C LEU A 160 9.14 -12.14 17.69
N GLN A 161 10.23 -12.76 18.18
CA GLN A 161 11.15 -12.13 19.14
C GLN A 161 12.50 -11.73 18.55
N PHE A 162 12.83 -12.19 17.35
CA PHE A 162 14.08 -11.85 16.65
C PHE A 162 13.78 -11.10 15.34
N SER A 163 14.60 -10.10 15.04
CA SER A 163 14.38 -9.18 13.91
C SER A 163 14.21 -9.89 12.57
N GLY A 164 15.05 -10.87 12.23
CA GLY A 164 14.97 -11.58 10.96
C GLY A 164 13.71 -12.44 10.81
N SER A 165 13.39 -13.26 11.82
CA SER A 165 12.20 -14.12 11.79
C SER A 165 10.90 -13.31 11.88
N SER A 166 10.90 -12.22 12.63
CA SER A 166 9.73 -11.35 12.74
C SER A 166 9.45 -10.60 11.43
N THR A 167 10.48 -10.13 10.73
CA THR A 167 10.33 -9.57 9.39
C THR A 167 9.75 -10.60 8.43
N PHE A 168 10.23 -11.83 8.45
CA PHE A 168 9.70 -12.92 7.64
C PHE A 168 8.20 -13.14 7.90
N VAL A 169 7.77 -13.23 9.16
CA VAL A 169 6.34 -13.43 9.51
C VAL A 169 5.49 -12.26 9.06
N LEU A 170 5.99 -11.04 9.20
CA LEU A 170 5.30 -9.83 8.80
C LEU A 170 5.12 -9.76 7.27
N VAL A 171 6.20 -10.04 6.52
CA VAL A 171 6.15 -10.14 5.06
C VAL A 171 5.17 -11.24 4.63
N LEU A 172 5.22 -12.41 5.26
CA LEU A 172 4.32 -13.52 4.94
C LEU A 172 2.84 -13.17 5.17
N LEU A 173 2.52 -12.45 6.26
CA LEU A 173 1.17 -11.95 6.53
C LEU A 173 0.70 -10.99 5.42
N THR A 174 1.56 -10.07 5.01
CA THR A 174 1.26 -9.10 3.95
C THR A 174 1.10 -9.79 2.58
N LEU A 175 2.00 -10.72 2.26
CA LEU A 175 1.90 -11.53 1.04
C LEU A 175 0.60 -12.31 0.99
N TRP A 176 0.27 -13.04 2.04
CA TRP A 176 -0.97 -13.79 2.13
C TRP A 176 -2.19 -12.90 1.87
N ARG A 177 -2.18 -11.68 2.39
CA ARG A 177 -3.29 -10.75 2.27
C ARG A 177 -3.40 -10.09 0.89
N TRP A 178 -2.29 -9.60 0.34
CA TRP A 178 -2.30 -8.72 -0.84
C TRP A 178 -1.97 -9.42 -2.15
N MET A 179 -1.46 -10.66 -2.10
CA MET A 179 -1.08 -11.42 -3.30
C MET A 179 -2.24 -11.55 -4.29
N GLY A 180 -3.44 -11.89 -3.80
CA GLY A 180 -4.60 -12.08 -4.66
C GLY A 180 -5.09 -10.79 -5.32
N VAL A 181 -5.00 -9.66 -4.64
CA VAL A 181 -5.34 -8.34 -5.21
C VAL A 181 -4.41 -8.02 -6.38
N ASN A 182 -3.11 -8.22 -6.22
CA ASN A 182 -2.13 -7.98 -7.27
C ASN A 182 -2.28 -8.97 -8.45
N ILE A 183 -2.64 -10.24 -8.16
CA ILE A 183 -3.00 -11.21 -9.21
C ILE A 183 -4.15 -10.68 -10.06
N VAL A 184 -5.20 -10.15 -9.46
CA VAL A 184 -6.36 -9.61 -10.19
C VAL A 184 -5.98 -8.40 -11.05
N TYR A 185 -5.16 -7.48 -10.54
CA TYR A 185 -4.66 -6.36 -11.33
C TYR A 185 -3.87 -6.82 -12.56
N PHE A 186 -2.88 -7.69 -12.37
CA PHE A 186 -2.06 -8.19 -13.48
C PHE A 186 -2.87 -9.06 -14.45
N TYR A 187 -3.75 -9.91 -13.94
CA TYR A 187 -4.63 -10.73 -14.78
C TYR A 187 -5.50 -9.85 -15.68
N SER A 188 -6.13 -8.82 -15.13
CA SER A 188 -6.98 -7.91 -15.91
C SER A 188 -6.18 -7.17 -16.98
N ALA A 189 -4.96 -6.74 -16.65
CA ALA A 189 -4.07 -6.09 -17.60
C ALA A 189 -3.62 -7.05 -18.73
N ILE A 190 -3.26 -8.29 -18.41
CA ILE A 190 -2.87 -9.30 -19.41
C ILE A 190 -4.05 -9.62 -20.33
N GLN A 191 -5.26 -9.73 -19.79
CA GLN A 191 -6.47 -9.99 -20.60
C GLN A 191 -6.86 -8.83 -21.51
N SER A 192 -6.40 -7.61 -21.25
CA SER A 192 -6.66 -6.44 -22.09
C SER A 192 -5.74 -6.31 -23.31
N ILE A 193 -4.69 -7.16 -23.39
CA ILE A 193 -3.76 -7.16 -24.54
C ILE A 193 -4.48 -7.71 -25.77
N PRO A 194 -4.46 -6.99 -26.92
CA PRO A 194 -5.03 -7.48 -28.16
C PRO A 194 -4.44 -8.84 -28.56
N ALA A 195 -5.31 -9.78 -28.95
CA ALA A 195 -4.91 -11.14 -29.32
C ALA A 195 -3.94 -11.16 -30.51
N ASP A 196 -4.11 -10.20 -31.43
CA ASP A 196 -3.30 -10.06 -32.64
C ASP A 196 -1.81 -9.90 -32.33
N LEU A 197 -1.44 -9.25 -31.22
CA LEU A 197 -0.03 -9.12 -30.81
C LEU A 197 0.59 -10.47 -30.46
N HIS A 198 -0.18 -11.33 -29.80
CA HIS A 198 0.29 -12.67 -29.46
C HIS A 198 0.30 -13.60 -30.66
N GLU A 199 -0.61 -13.42 -31.64
CA GLU A 199 -0.65 -14.16 -32.88
C GLU A 199 0.52 -13.79 -33.80
N ALA A 200 0.80 -12.48 -33.95
CA ALA A 200 1.99 -12.00 -34.66
C ALA A 200 3.28 -12.56 -34.07
N GLY A 201 3.45 -12.48 -32.74
CA GLY A 201 4.61 -13.05 -32.05
C GLY A 201 4.78 -14.56 -32.30
N LYS A 202 3.68 -15.31 -32.42
CA LYS A 202 3.76 -16.76 -32.77
C LYS A 202 4.19 -16.99 -34.22
N ILE A 203 3.72 -16.16 -35.17
CA ILE A 203 4.13 -16.20 -36.56
C ILE A 203 5.63 -15.91 -36.67
N ASP A 204 6.14 -14.97 -35.89
CA ASP A 204 7.56 -14.64 -35.79
C ASP A 204 8.40 -15.68 -35.01
N GLY A 205 7.78 -16.77 -34.54
CA GLY A 205 8.47 -17.90 -33.88
C GLY A 205 8.81 -17.64 -32.41
N ALA A 206 8.21 -16.64 -31.75
CA ALA A 206 8.44 -16.36 -30.35
C ALA A 206 7.93 -17.51 -29.46
N ASN A 207 8.79 -18.03 -28.59
CA ASN A 207 8.39 -18.98 -27.55
C ASN A 207 7.65 -18.24 -26.39
N THR A 208 7.06 -19.02 -25.47
CA THR A 208 6.25 -18.48 -24.34
C THR A 208 6.99 -17.44 -23.49
N VAL A 209 8.28 -17.67 -23.21
CA VAL A 209 9.10 -16.76 -22.41
C VAL A 209 9.40 -15.47 -23.18
N GLN A 210 9.71 -15.59 -24.47
CA GLN A 210 9.93 -14.44 -25.35
C GLN A 210 8.66 -13.61 -25.50
N ALA A 211 7.51 -14.26 -25.72
CA ALA A 211 6.21 -13.58 -25.79
C ALA A 211 5.89 -12.86 -24.45
N PHE A 212 6.19 -13.48 -23.30
CA PHE A 212 6.01 -12.85 -22.01
C PHE A 212 6.90 -11.62 -21.84
N LEU A 213 8.19 -11.72 -22.13
CA LEU A 213 9.15 -10.63 -21.91
C LEU A 213 9.02 -9.47 -22.91
N HIS A 214 8.68 -9.78 -24.19
CA HIS A 214 8.70 -8.77 -25.26
C HIS A 214 7.30 -8.30 -25.69
N ILE A 215 6.23 -9.02 -25.36
CA ILE A 215 4.86 -8.63 -25.68
C ILE A 215 4.09 -8.32 -24.39
N THR A 216 3.96 -9.33 -23.49
CA THR A 216 3.11 -9.19 -22.29
C THR A 216 3.65 -8.12 -21.35
N LEU A 217 4.91 -8.21 -20.92
CA LEU A 217 5.49 -7.33 -19.91
C LEU A 217 5.52 -5.86 -20.35
N PRO A 218 5.93 -5.50 -21.60
CA PRO A 218 5.82 -4.13 -22.08
C PRO A 218 4.38 -3.61 -22.16
N SER A 219 3.44 -4.46 -22.62
CA SER A 219 2.03 -4.05 -22.77
C SER A 219 1.34 -3.74 -21.43
N ILE A 220 1.71 -4.45 -20.35
CA ILE A 220 1.14 -4.21 -19.01
C ILE A 220 1.94 -3.21 -18.17
N ARG A 221 2.95 -2.55 -18.75
CA ARG A 221 3.83 -1.59 -18.06
C ARG A 221 3.06 -0.54 -17.23
N PRO A 222 1.96 0.08 -17.70
CA PRO A 222 1.19 1.01 -16.90
C PRO A 222 0.64 0.39 -15.61
N THR A 223 0.13 -0.84 -15.69
CA THR A 223 -0.35 -1.59 -14.53
C THR A 223 0.80 -1.99 -13.61
N LEU A 224 1.96 -2.37 -14.16
CA LEU A 224 3.14 -2.67 -13.36
C LEU A 224 3.59 -1.46 -12.55
N ILE A 225 3.64 -0.27 -13.17
CA ILE A 225 3.95 1.01 -12.49
C ILE A 225 2.93 1.25 -11.38
N TYR A 226 1.65 1.11 -11.64
CA TYR A 226 0.58 1.31 -10.67
C TYR A 226 0.73 0.36 -9.47
N VAL A 227 0.84 -0.95 -9.71
CA VAL A 227 0.96 -1.97 -8.65
C VAL A 227 2.23 -1.75 -7.82
N LEU A 228 3.34 -1.41 -8.46
CA LEU A 228 4.58 -1.09 -7.77
C LEU A 228 4.42 0.16 -6.88
N THR A 229 3.79 1.21 -7.39
CA THR A 229 3.55 2.44 -6.63
C THR A 229 2.69 2.18 -5.39
N ILE A 230 1.57 1.46 -5.52
CA ILE A 230 0.70 1.16 -4.37
C ILE A 230 1.37 0.19 -3.39
N THR A 231 2.23 -0.74 -3.85
CA THR A 231 2.99 -1.64 -2.98
C THR A 231 4.03 -0.87 -2.17
N VAL A 232 4.75 0.06 -2.77
CA VAL A 232 5.71 0.93 -2.06
C VAL A 232 4.98 1.82 -1.04
N LEU A 233 3.88 2.46 -1.43
CA LEU A 233 3.04 3.25 -0.52
C LEU A 233 2.52 2.41 0.65
N GLY A 234 2.04 1.20 0.39
CA GLY A 234 1.57 0.25 1.39
C GLY A 234 2.66 -0.15 2.38
N GLY A 235 3.84 -0.49 1.88
CA GLY A 235 4.99 -0.87 2.71
C GLY A 235 5.43 0.24 3.66
N PHE A 236 5.55 1.47 3.18
CA PHE A 236 5.90 2.62 4.03
C PHE A 236 4.76 3.04 4.98
N SER A 237 3.50 2.77 4.63
CA SER A 237 2.33 3.08 5.46
C SER A 237 1.96 1.94 6.43
N MET A 238 2.72 0.84 6.43
CA MET A 238 2.43 -0.34 7.21
C MET A 238 2.43 -0.06 8.71
N PHE A 239 1.31 -0.30 9.35
CA PHE A 239 1.09 -0.13 10.78
C PHE A 239 0.22 -1.23 11.36
N THR A 240 -0.94 -1.48 10.75
CA THR A 240 -1.97 -2.35 11.29
C THR A 240 -1.51 -3.80 11.38
N GLU A 241 -0.74 -4.28 10.41
CA GLU A 241 -0.15 -5.62 10.36
C GLU A 241 0.83 -5.83 11.51
N SER A 242 1.69 -4.83 11.77
CA SER A 242 2.63 -4.87 12.88
C SER A 242 1.90 -4.89 14.22
N VAL A 243 0.89 -4.03 14.41
CA VAL A 243 0.09 -3.99 15.64
C VAL A 243 -0.69 -5.29 15.83
N ALA A 244 -1.23 -5.89 14.76
CA ALA A 244 -1.98 -7.13 14.83
C ALA A 244 -1.11 -8.32 15.30
N LEU A 245 0.18 -8.36 14.89
CA LEU A 245 1.13 -9.40 15.31
C LEU A 245 1.62 -9.21 16.75
N TRP A 246 1.96 -7.99 17.17
CA TRP A 246 2.58 -7.76 18.49
C TRP A 246 1.67 -7.08 19.50
N GLN A 247 0.54 -6.51 19.07
CA GLN A 247 -0.31 -5.65 19.87
C GLN A 247 0.53 -4.49 20.45
N GLN A 248 0.54 -4.31 21.78
CA GLN A 248 1.39 -3.31 22.44
C GLN A 248 2.73 -3.85 22.96
N SER A 249 2.94 -5.17 22.90
CA SER A 249 4.10 -5.85 23.47
C SER A 249 5.20 -6.13 22.45
N ASN A 250 5.51 -5.17 21.59
CA ASN A 250 6.59 -5.30 20.61
C ASN A 250 7.96 -5.31 21.32
N PRO A 251 8.62 -6.48 21.50
CA PRO A 251 9.82 -6.60 22.33
C PRO A 251 10.98 -5.84 21.69
N GLY A 252 11.57 -4.90 22.43
CA GLY A 252 12.72 -4.12 21.95
C GLY A 252 12.49 -3.27 20.69
N GLY A 253 11.24 -3.13 20.24
CA GLY A 253 10.90 -2.42 19.01
C GLY A 253 11.09 -3.24 17.73
N ILE A 254 11.28 -4.55 17.85
CA ILE A 254 11.34 -5.49 16.73
C ILE A 254 10.00 -5.44 15.95
N GLY A 255 10.06 -5.23 14.63
CA GLY A 255 8.85 -5.05 13.80
C GLY A 255 8.16 -3.69 13.94
N ARG A 256 8.67 -2.77 14.77
CA ARG A 256 8.12 -1.40 14.84
C ARG A 256 8.43 -0.65 13.56
N THR A 257 7.36 -0.30 12.83
CA THR A 257 7.46 0.51 11.62
C THR A 257 7.56 2.00 11.94
N ILE A 258 7.89 2.80 10.93
CA ILE A 258 7.95 4.26 11.09
C ILE A 258 6.60 4.86 11.50
N VAL A 259 5.47 4.32 10.96
CA VAL A 259 4.12 4.73 11.35
C VAL A 259 3.81 4.27 12.78
N GLY A 260 4.27 3.07 13.17
CA GLY A 260 4.18 2.60 14.56
C GLY A 260 4.97 3.47 15.53
N TYR A 261 6.14 3.96 15.12
CA TYR A 261 6.94 4.88 15.91
C TYR A 261 6.28 6.27 16.02
N MET A 262 5.72 6.76 14.93
CA MET A 262 4.93 8.00 14.89
C MET A 262 3.73 7.91 15.84
N TYR A 263 2.96 6.82 15.79
CA TYR A 263 1.83 6.57 16.69
C TYR A 263 2.27 6.55 18.17
N MET A 264 3.36 5.85 18.47
CA MET A 264 3.91 5.81 19.84
C MET A 264 4.30 7.20 20.35
N MET A 265 4.92 8.04 19.52
CA MET A 265 5.32 9.39 19.94
C MET A 265 4.10 10.30 20.09
N GLY A 266 3.16 10.31 19.13
CA GLY A 266 2.01 11.18 19.13
C GLY A 266 0.97 10.79 20.17
N ILE A 267 0.52 9.53 20.14
CA ILE A 267 -0.62 9.08 20.94
C ILE A 267 -0.17 8.58 22.31
N THR A 268 0.84 7.69 22.37
CA THR A 268 1.22 7.08 23.65
C THR A 268 2.04 8.03 24.52
N LYS A 269 2.94 8.82 23.92
CA LYS A 269 3.80 9.77 24.63
C LYS A 269 3.30 11.21 24.58
N ASN A 270 2.16 11.46 23.97
CA ASN A 270 1.53 12.78 23.81
C ASN A 270 2.47 13.85 23.23
N ASN A 271 3.41 13.46 22.36
CA ASN A 271 4.36 14.35 21.71
C ASN A 271 3.96 14.56 20.25
N MET A 272 2.89 15.35 20.04
CA MET A 272 2.28 15.57 18.72
C MET A 272 3.24 16.30 17.76
N GLY A 273 4.04 17.26 18.26
CA GLY A 273 5.00 17.97 17.42
C GLY A 273 6.07 17.06 16.82
N LEU A 274 6.64 16.15 17.63
CA LEU A 274 7.61 15.17 17.15
C LEU A 274 6.95 14.15 16.19
N ALA A 275 5.74 13.68 16.51
CA ALA A 275 4.99 12.76 15.64
C ALA A 275 4.70 13.41 14.28
N SER A 276 4.33 14.70 14.27
CA SER A 276 4.12 15.46 13.04
C SER A 276 5.40 15.58 12.22
N ALA A 277 6.55 15.84 12.84
CA ALA A 277 7.84 15.87 12.16
C ALA A 277 8.20 14.50 11.55
N ILE A 278 7.91 13.39 12.24
CA ILE A 278 8.06 12.02 11.69
C ILE A 278 7.16 11.84 10.47
N GLY A 279 5.89 12.25 10.55
CA GLY A 279 4.92 12.15 9.46
C GLY A 279 5.35 12.93 8.22
N ILE A 280 5.81 14.18 8.39
CA ILE A 280 6.30 15.01 7.28
C ILE A 280 7.57 14.40 6.64
N THR A 281 8.50 13.89 7.47
CA THR A 281 9.70 13.23 6.95
C THR A 281 9.36 11.97 6.16
N LEU A 282 8.38 11.19 6.65
CA LEU A 282 7.87 10.01 5.95
C LEU A 282 7.22 10.39 4.62
N LEU A 283 6.39 11.43 4.60
CA LEU A 283 5.74 11.94 3.39
C LEU A 283 6.77 12.31 2.32
N LEU A 284 7.80 13.10 2.71
CA LEU A 284 8.86 13.51 1.79
C LEU A 284 9.68 12.31 1.28
N LEU A 285 9.98 11.35 2.16
CA LEU A 285 10.70 10.13 1.80
C LEU A 285 9.91 9.30 0.80
N VAL A 286 8.64 9.02 1.09
CA VAL A 286 7.76 8.22 0.21
C VAL A 286 7.54 8.92 -1.12
N PHE A 287 7.33 10.24 -1.11
CA PHE A 287 7.22 11.03 -2.33
C PHE A 287 8.50 10.92 -3.17
N GLY A 288 9.68 11.08 -2.55
CA GLY A 288 10.97 10.95 -3.22
C GLY A 288 11.19 9.56 -3.83
N VAL A 289 10.91 8.50 -3.06
CA VAL A 289 11.02 7.10 -3.54
C VAL A 289 10.10 6.85 -4.74
N ASN A 290 8.83 7.26 -4.65
CA ASN A 290 7.89 7.09 -5.77
C ASN A 290 8.27 7.94 -6.99
N MET A 291 8.78 9.17 -6.79
CA MET A 291 9.24 10.00 -7.89
C MET A 291 10.43 9.35 -8.62
N ILE A 292 11.41 8.84 -7.88
CA ILE A 292 12.55 8.10 -8.45
C ILE A 292 12.05 6.87 -9.20
N GLN A 293 11.12 6.11 -8.63
CA GLN A 293 10.51 4.95 -9.27
C GLN A 293 9.86 5.31 -10.62
N LEU A 294 9.02 6.36 -10.64
CA LEU A 294 8.34 6.82 -11.87
C LEU A 294 9.33 7.28 -12.94
N LEU A 295 10.40 7.99 -12.54
CA LEU A 295 11.47 8.41 -13.44
C LEU A 295 12.21 7.20 -14.04
N LEU A 296 12.61 6.23 -13.20
CA LEU A 296 13.31 5.02 -13.65
C LEU A 296 12.44 4.16 -14.56
N MET A 297 11.15 4.08 -14.31
CA MET A 297 10.21 3.36 -15.15
C MET A 297 9.80 4.15 -16.41
N GLY A 298 10.33 5.36 -16.62
CA GLY A 298 10.10 6.17 -17.81
C GLY A 298 8.65 6.64 -17.97
N PHE A 299 7.94 6.82 -16.86
CA PHE A 299 6.54 7.28 -16.87
C PHE A 299 6.38 8.65 -17.55
N PHE A 300 7.39 9.52 -17.46
CA PHE A 300 7.41 10.85 -18.07
C PHE A 300 8.01 10.89 -19.48
N LYS A 301 8.50 9.75 -20.01
CA LYS A 301 8.94 9.72 -21.40
C LYS A 301 7.71 9.82 -22.29
N LYS A 302 7.64 10.85 -23.15
CA LYS A 302 6.67 10.89 -24.26
C LYS A 302 6.85 9.59 -25.06
N GLU A 303 5.77 8.85 -25.24
CA GLU A 303 5.69 7.90 -26.35
C GLU A 303 5.74 8.77 -27.61
N ASP A 304 6.89 8.76 -28.28
CA ASP A 304 6.99 9.33 -29.62
C ASP A 304 6.06 8.47 -30.48
N ALA A 305 4.93 9.08 -30.84
CA ALA A 305 3.87 8.50 -31.65
C ALA A 305 4.34 8.32 -33.11
#